data_cbc5cb62608d8f3495983abdbe98124c
#
_entry.id   cbc5cb62608d8f3495983abdbe98124c
#
_cell.length_a   1.000
_cell.length_b   1.000
_cell.length_c   1.000
_cell.angle_alpha   90.00
_cell.angle_beta   90.00
_cell.angle_gamma   90.00
#
_symmetry.space_group_name_H-M   'P 1'
#
loop_
_entity.id
_entity.type
_entity.pdbx_description
1 polymer ?
#
loop_
_entity_poly.entity_id
_entity_poly.type
_entity_poly.pdbx_seq_one_letter_code
_entity_poly.pdbx_strand_id
1 'polypeptide(L)'
;RTIYIDNILLNTGTLPSPEFTCSVTTQSPDLNISEQLITIETIANNGIGNSSEFNMDLENTAFNGETKIIDFSCQTEYGFELLSSEDIEVGTVSAVDPLGPDNYGYYIYDSGDTNYSLVPSYDWIDIEDVGNPLNTVNDDDGNNQDDSQVINLPFTFKFYGEEYQQITVCSNGWISFGSSDLESFRNDHLPGPGGPSPMLAVFWDDLTADSGGAVYGYYDELLHVYIVQWNNVKTYEDNSNESFQAILFDPAFYSTPTGDGEILLQYEDFNNTSNGSYGGGTPLHGGYCSVGIEDHWGTTGLEYTFNNTYPRAARTLSDDSALFISTRKTGAVWNLAQAELELSNTDINYEISDDEILTENITLSNIGEEESILSYTISTS
;
A
#
# COMPACT_ATOMS: atom_id res chain seq x y z
N ARG A 1 -7.42 -19.40 -3.69
CA ARG A 1 -8.55 -19.14 -4.62
C ARG A 1 -8.26 -19.80 -5.94
N THR A 2 -9.21 -20.53 -6.50
CA THR A 2 -9.07 -21.15 -7.84
C THR A 2 -9.49 -20.13 -8.88
N ILE A 3 -8.63 -19.86 -9.85
CA ILE A 3 -8.89 -18.96 -10.97
C ILE A 3 -9.13 -19.80 -12.21
N TYR A 4 -10.19 -19.50 -12.93
CA TYR A 4 -10.49 -20.12 -14.21
C TYR A 4 -10.13 -19.16 -15.33
N ILE A 5 -9.26 -19.58 -16.25
CA ILE A 5 -8.91 -18.81 -17.44
C ILE A 5 -9.34 -19.59 -18.66
N ASP A 6 -10.21 -19.00 -19.45
CA ASP A 6 -10.56 -19.51 -20.79
C ASP A 6 -9.51 -18.99 -21.78
N ASN A 7 -8.51 -19.80 -22.08
CA ASN A 7 -7.56 -19.48 -23.14
C ASN A 7 -8.17 -19.73 -24.51
N ILE A 8 -8.20 -18.68 -25.31
CA ILE A 8 -8.76 -18.71 -26.65
C ILE A 8 -7.63 -18.47 -27.65
N LEU A 9 -7.32 -19.46 -28.48
CA LEU A 9 -6.52 -19.27 -29.69
C LEU A 9 -7.41 -19.09 -30.90
N LEU A 10 -7.12 -18.07 -31.68
CA LEU A 10 -7.81 -17.84 -32.94
C LEU A 10 -6.92 -18.29 -34.11
N ASN A 11 -7.40 -19.24 -34.91
CA ASN A 11 -6.75 -19.59 -36.14
C ASN A 11 -7.22 -18.62 -37.28
N THR A 12 -6.36 -17.67 -37.62
CA THR A 12 -6.59 -16.74 -38.75
C THR A 12 -6.11 -17.28 -40.09
N GLY A 13 -5.57 -18.50 -40.10
CA GLY A 13 -5.08 -19.15 -41.31
C GLY A 13 -6.17 -19.72 -42.21
N THR A 14 -5.79 -20.14 -43.39
CA THR A 14 -6.69 -20.75 -44.40
C THR A 14 -6.86 -22.24 -44.25
N LEU A 15 -6.05 -22.87 -43.38
CA LEU A 15 -6.06 -24.32 -43.07
C LEU A 15 -6.28 -24.53 -41.58
N PRO A 16 -6.80 -25.70 -41.17
CA PRO A 16 -6.83 -26.09 -39.75
C PRO A 16 -5.43 -26.07 -39.15
N SER A 17 -5.32 -25.66 -37.89
CA SER A 17 -4.06 -25.78 -37.16
C SER A 17 -3.84 -27.26 -36.73
N PRO A 18 -2.60 -27.69 -36.50
CA PRO A 18 -2.36 -28.87 -35.72
C PRO A 18 -2.74 -28.67 -34.24
N GLU A 19 -2.70 -29.74 -33.47
CA GLU A 19 -2.78 -29.70 -32.02
C GLU A 19 -1.56 -28.97 -31.43
N PHE A 20 -1.76 -28.20 -30.36
CA PHE A 20 -0.70 -27.57 -29.57
C PHE A 20 -0.59 -28.24 -28.21
N THR A 21 0.64 -28.47 -27.76
CA THR A 21 0.95 -28.72 -26.36
C THR A 21 1.61 -27.46 -25.79
N CYS A 22 1.02 -26.89 -24.75
CA CYS A 22 1.52 -25.66 -24.13
C CYS A 22 2.04 -25.96 -22.72
N SER A 23 3.23 -25.43 -22.41
CA SER A 23 3.67 -25.30 -21.03
C SER A 23 3.16 -23.98 -20.47
N VAL A 24 2.66 -24.00 -19.23
CA VAL A 24 2.17 -22.84 -18.50
C VAL A 24 3.08 -22.61 -17.31
N THR A 25 3.66 -21.43 -17.24
CA THR A 25 4.60 -21.04 -16.16
C THR A 25 4.28 -19.66 -15.64
N THR A 26 4.83 -19.33 -14.47
CA THR A 26 4.74 -18.00 -13.89
C THR A 26 6.04 -17.62 -13.21
N GLN A 27 6.35 -16.34 -13.19
CA GLN A 27 7.44 -15.77 -12.38
C GLN A 27 6.91 -15.20 -11.06
N SER A 28 5.59 -15.17 -10.85
CA SER A 28 4.97 -14.64 -9.63
C SER A 28 5.11 -15.66 -8.48
N PRO A 29 5.82 -15.32 -7.39
CA PRO A 29 6.18 -16.30 -6.35
C PRO A 29 4.99 -16.80 -5.53
N ASP A 30 3.90 -16.09 -5.53
CA ASP A 30 2.65 -16.37 -4.81
C ASP A 30 1.54 -16.93 -5.70
N LEU A 31 1.87 -17.31 -6.93
CA LEU A 31 0.97 -18.00 -7.85
C LEU A 31 1.50 -19.40 -8.15
N ASN A 32 0.76 -20.43 -7.76
CA ASN A 32 1.09 -21.83 -8.00
C ASN A 32 0.24 -22.39 -9.15
N ILE A 33 0.88 -22.94 -10.16
CA ILE A 33 0.22 -23.62 -11.29
C ILE A 33 0.36 -25.12 -11.08
N SER A 34 -0.76 -25.82 -10.83
CA SER A 34 -0.76 -27.25 -10.52
C SER A 34 -0.59 -28.13 -11.76
N GLU A 35 -1.09 -27.68 -12.91
CA GLU A 35 -0.95 -28.38 -14.19
C GLU A 35 -0.17 -27.50 -15.17
N GLN A 36 1.10 -27.84 -15.36
CA GLN A 36 2.01 -27.05 -16.20
C GLN A 36 1.94 -27.40 -17.69
N LEU A 37 1.17 -28.42 -18.08
CA LEU A 37 0.98 -28.80 -19.46
C LEU A 37 -0.50 -28.86 -19.80
N ILE A 38 -0.87 -28.07 -20.81
CA ILE A 38 -2.21 -28.02 -21.37
C ILE A 38 -2.18 -28.38 -22.87
N THR A 39 -3.28 -28.86 -23.37
CA THR A 39 -3.44 -29.16 -24.81
C THR A 39 -4.51 -28.23 -25.40
N ILE A 40 -4.28 -27.84 -26.65
CA ILE A 40 -5.27 -27.16 -27.47
C ILE A 40 -5.47 -28.00 -28.71
N GLU A 41 -6.67 -28.52 -28.86
CA GLU A 41 -6.99 -29.38 -30.02
C GLU A 41 -6.87 -28.61 -31.34
N THR A 42 -6.90 -29.36 -32.43
CA THR A 42 -6.91 -28.83 -33.81
C THR A 42 -7.98 -27.75 -33.98
N ILE A 43 -7.57 -26.53 -34.37
CA ILE A 43 -8.47 -25.39 -34.59
C ILE A 43 -8.81 -25.30 -36.08
N ALA A 44 -10.08 -25.32 -36.41
CA ALA A 44 -10.54 -25.09 -37.79
C ALA A 44 -10.10 -23.72 -38.33
N ASN A 45 -9.99 -23.55 -39.63
CA ASN A 45 -9.70 -22.25 -40.24
C ASN A 45 -10.75 -21.21 -39.81
N ASN A 46 -10.30 -20.03 -39.41
CA ASN A 46 -11.12 -18.98 -38.78
C ASN A 46 -11.89 -19.46 -37.53
N GLY A 47 -11.45 -20.57 -36.89
CA GLY A 47 -12.04 -21.12 -35.69
C GLY A 47 -11.33 -20.66 -34.42
N ILE A 48 -11.97 -20.95 -33.32
CA ILE A 48 -11.47 -20.70 -31.97
C ILE A 48 -11.13 -22.04 -31.33
N GLY A 49 -9.97 -22.13 -30.70
CA GLY A 49 -9.56 -23.29 -29.91
C GLY A 49 -9.50 -22.94 -28.43
N ASN A 50 -10.00 -23.82 -27.60
CA ASN A 50 -9.93 -23.71 -26.15
C ASN A 50 -8.87 -24.67 -25.62
N SER A 51 -8.17 -24.27 -24.55
CA SER A 51 -7.26 -25.15 -23.86
C SER A 51 -8.01 -26.19 -23.02
N SER A 52 -7.33 -27.26 -22.66
CA SER A 52 -7.74 -28.05 -21.49
C SER A 52 -7.69 -27.17 -20.23
N GLU A 53 -8.53 -27.51 -19.25
CA GLU A 53 -8.54 -26.82 -17.97
C GLU A 53 -7.20 -26.99 -17.25
N PHE A 54 -6.76 -25.93 -16.57
CA PHE A 54 -5.66 -25.97 -15.63
C PHE A 54 -6.02 -25.15 -14.39
N ASN A 55 -5.43 -25.54 -13.26
CA ASN A 55 -5.73 -24.92 -11.97
C ASN A 55 -4.57 -24.07 -11.51
N MET A 56 -4.90 -22.92 -10.97
CA MET A 56 -3.95 -22.02 -10.34
C MET A 56 -4.42 -21.72 -8.92
N ASP A 57 -3.49 -21.78 -7.99
CA ASP A 57 -3.72 -21.41 -6.60
C ASP A 57 -2.95 -20.16 -6.28
N LEU A 58 -3.66 -19.11 -5.85
CA LEU A 58 -3.09 -17.88 -5.39
C LEU A 58 -2.90 -17.97 -3.87
N GLU A 59 -1.68 -17.72 -3.42
CA GLU A 59 -1.35 -17.66 -1.99
C GLU A 59 -2.00 -16.42 -1.32
N ASN A 60 -2.11 -16.47 0.00
CA ASN A 60 -2.67 -15.37 0.79
C ASN A 60 -1.72 -14.17 0.93
N THR A 61 -0.51 -14.28 0.41
CA THR A 61 0.47 -13.19 0.29
C THR A 61 0.21 -12.28 -0.91
N ALA A 62 -0.71 -12.63 -1.80
CA ALA A 62 -1.07 -11.79 -2.93
C ALA A 62 -2.06 -10.69 -2.49
N PHE A 63 -1.77 -9.45 -2.86
CA PHE A 63 -2.62 -8.29 -2.57
C PHE A 63 -3.62 -8.03 -3.70
N ASN A 64 -4.73 -7.40 -3.36
CA ASN A 64 -5.64 -6.88 -4.37
C ASN A 64 -4.93 -5.80 -5.22
N GLY A 65 -5.17 -5.83 -6.53
CA GLY A 65 -4.54 -4.91 -7.48
C GLY A 65 -3.18 -5.35 -8.00
N GLU A 66 -2.57 -6.40 -7.45
CA GLU A 66 -1.34 -6.94 -8.01
C GLU A 66 -1.59 -7.63 -9.35
N THR A 67 -0.67 -7.43 -10.28
CA THR A 67 -0.67 -8.14 -11.55
C THR A 67 0.18 -9.40 -11.44
N LYS A 68 -0.39 -10.54 -11.83
CA LYS A 68 0.31 -11.82 -11.96
C LYS A 68 0.49 -12.16 -13.41
N ILE A 69 1.70 -12.54 -13.79
CA ILE A 69 2.04 -12.85 -15.17
C ILE A 69 2.03 -14.37 -15.35
N ILE A 70 1.33 -14.83 -16.37
CA ILE A 70 1.31 -16.24 -16.79
C ILE A 70 1.90 -16.32 -18.17
N ASP A 71 2.94 -17.12 -18.31
CA ASP A 71 3.63 -17.35 -19.57
C ASP A 71 3.18 -18.67 -20.19
N PHE A 72 2.82 -18.63 -21.45
CA PHE A 72 2.45 -19.76 -22.28
C PHE A 72 3.53 -20.00 -23.34
N SER A 73 4.05 -21.22 -23.38
CA SER A 73 4.92 -21.68 -24.47
C SER A 73 4.28 -22.89 -25.13
N CYS A 74 3.72 -22.68 -26.31
CA CYS A 74 2.96 -23.67 -27.05
C CYS A 74 3.77 -24.21 -28.24
N GLN A 75 3.77 -25.50 -28.41
CA GLN A 75 4.45 -26.17 -29.52
C GLN A 75 3.54 -27.16 -30.24
N THR A 76 3.74 -27.28 -31.54
CA THR A 76 3.12 -28.33 -32.38
C THR A 76 4.10 -29.47 -32.63
N GLU A 77 3.60 -30.64 -33.04
CA GLU A 77 4.43 -31.77 -33.44
C GLU A 77 5.39 -31.46 -34.62
N TYR A 78 5.10 -30.38 -35.38
CA TYR A 78 5.94 -29.95 -36.49
C TYR A 78 6.99 -28.89 -36.09
N GLY A 79 7.11 -28.56 -34.78
CA GLY A 79 8.10 -27.63 -34.26
C GLY A 79 7.73 -26.17 -34.42
N PHE A 80 6.46 -25.84 -34.70
CA PHE A 80 5.99 -24.45 -34.61
C PHE A 80 5.83 -24.06 -33.14
N GLU A 81 6.36 -22.90 -32.79
CA GLU A 81 6.32 -22.35 -31.44
C GLU A 81 5.48 -21.08 -31.40
N LEU A 82 4.69 -20.94 -30.33
CA LEU A 82 3.93 -19.75 -30.01
C LEU A 82 4.20 -19.40 -28.55
N LEU A 83 4.67 -18.18 -28.30
CA LEU A 83 4.87 -17.63 -26.96
C LEU A 83 3.83 -16.54 -26.71
N SER A 84 3.20 -16.57 -25.56
CA SER A 84 2.27 -15.55 -25.08
C SER A 84 2.42 -15.35 -23.59
N SER A 85 2.16 -14.14 -23.11
CA SER A 85 2.06 -13.82 -21.69
C SER A 85 0.74 -13.11 -21.45
N GLU A 86 0.09 -13.48 -20.36
CA GLU A 86 -1.18 -12.90 -19.93
C GLU A 86 -1.03 -12.30 -18.54
N ASP A 87 -1.55 -11.10 -18.39
CA ASP A 87 -1.58 -10.36 -17.13
C ASP A 87 -2.92 -10.58 -16.44
N ILE A 88 -2.89 -11.06 -15.19
CA ILE A 88 -4.07 -11.27 -14.36
C ILE A 88 -4.01 -10.33 -13.16
N GLU A 89 -4.97 -9.44 -13.07
CA GLU A 89 -5.13 -8.61 -11.88
C GLU A 89 -5.79 -9.39 -10.74
N VAL A 90 -5.20 -9.34 -9.56
CA VAL A 90 -5.72 -9.99 -8.34
C VAL A 90 -6.80 -9.13 -7.72
N GLY A 91 -8.03 -9.62 -7.68
CA GLY A 91 -9.13 -8.95 -6.96
C GLY A 91 -9.47 -7.58 -7.50
N THR A 92 -9.95 -6.72 -6.62
CA THR A 92 -10.25 -5.31 -6.92
C THR A 92 -9.75 -4.47 -5.75
N VAL A 93 -8.87 -3.54 -6.05
CA VAL A 93 -8.30 -2.62 -5.08
C VAL A 93 -9.36 -1.69 -4.48
N SER A 94 -9.27 -1.44 -3.19
CA SER A 94 -10.15 -0.54 -2.44
C SER A 94 -9.36 0.21 -1.35
N ALA A 95 -10.00 1.14 -0.65
CA ALA A 95 -9.38 1.93 0.42
C ALA A 95 -9.13 1.15 1.74
N VAL A 96 -9.16 -0.18 1.69
CA VAL A 96 -8.74 -1.08 2.78
C VAL A 96 -7.62 -2.03 2.33
N ASP A 97 -6.99 -1.69 1.22
CA ASP A 97 -5.84 -2.37 0.66
C ASP A 97 -4.66 -1.39 0.60
N PRO A 98 -3.42 -1.81 0.90
CA PRO A 98 -2.27 -0.91 0.87
C PRO A 98 -1.99 -0.36 -0.54
N LEU A 99 -1.55 0.88 -0.60
CA LEU A 99 -1.09 1.50 -1.84
C LEU A 99 0.27 0.92 -2.24
N GLY A 100 0.39 0.48 -3.47
CA GLY A 100 1.64 -0.09 -4.01
C GLY A 100 1.49 -1.54 -4.47
N PRO A 101 2.63 -2.24 -4.77
CA PRO A 101 3.96 -1.67 -4.68
C PRO A 101 4.27 -0.68 -5.80
N ASP A 102 5.23 0.22 -5.57
CA ASP A 102 5.89 0.92 -6.66
C ASP A 102 6.87 -0.02 -7.40
N ASN A 103 7.54 0.51 -8.44
CA ASN A 103 8.47 -0.29 -9.24
C ASN A 103 9.71 -0.76 -8.46
N TYR A 104 10.01 -0.17 -7.30
CA TYR A 104 11.09 -0.59 -6.43
C TYR A 104 10.64 -1.65 -5.41
N GLY A 105 9.40 -1.55 -4.92
CA GLY A 105 8.82 -2.46 -3.95
C GLY A 105 8.31 -1.82 -2.66
N TYR A 106 8.19 -0.50 -2.59
CA TYR A 106 7.58 0.18 -1.46
C TYR A 106 6.05 0.07 -1.50
N TYR A 107 5.48 -0.07 -0.32
CA TYR A 107 4.04 0.02 -0.03
C TYR A 107 3.79 1.15 0.97
N ILE A 108 2.61 1.75 0.90
CA ILE A 108 2.06 2.62 1.94
C ILE A 108 0.82 1.94 2.50
N TYR A 109 0.89 1.56 3.79
CA TYR A 109 -0.23 1.04 4.57
C TYR A 109 -0.88 2.20 5.30
N ASP A 110 -2.19 2.27 5.35
CA ASP A 110 -2.92 3.26 6.14
C ASP A 110 -3.78 2.62 7.25
N SER A 111 -4.35 3.45 8.13
CA SER A 111 -5.15 2.98 9.26
C SER A 111 -6.44 2.23 8.84
N GLY A 112 -6.80 2.23 7.56
CA GLY A 112 -7.92 1.48 6.98
C GLY A 112 -7.57 0.06 6.59
N ASP A 113 -6.27 -0.28 6.47
CA ASP A 113 -5.77 -1.58 6.00
C ASP A 113 -5.83 -2.67 7.05
N THR A 114 -6.97 -2.77 7.73
CA THR A 114 -7.16 -3.62 8.93
C THR A 114 -6.99 -5.12 8.65
N ASN A 115 -7.02 -5.52 7.39
CA ASN A 115 -6.78 -6.91 6.97
C ASN A 115 -5.29 -7.25 6.81
N TYR A 116 -4.39 -6.29 7.01
CA TYR A 116 -2.95 -6.45 6.81
C TYR A 116 -2.19 -6.28 8.12
N SER A 117 -1.17 -7.10 8.35
CA SER A 117 -0.43 -7.09 9.62
C SER A 117 0.46 -5.86 9.83
N LEU A 118 0.64 -5.05 8.79
CA LEU A 118 1.38 -3.79 8.85
C LEU A 118 0.47 -2.55 8.90
N VAL A 119 -0.83 -2.76 9.16
CA VAL A 119 -1.74 -1.64 9.42
C VAL A 119 -1.20 -0.76 10.54
N PRO A 120 -0.98 0.54 10.29
CA PRO A 120 -0.51 1.44 11.34
C PRO A 120 -1.65 1.81 12.30
N SER A 121 -1.29 2.03 13.57
CA SER A 121 -2.13 2.72 14.53
C SER A 121 -1.57 4.11 14.78
N TYR A 122 -2.44 5.09 14.89
CA TYR A 122 -2.05 6.42 15.35
C TYR A 122 -1.66 6.35 16.84
N ASP A 123 -0.43 6.80 17.14
CA ASP A 123 0.11 6.91 18.51
C ASP A 123 1.13 8.06 18.52
N TRP A 124 0.62 9.27 18.76
CA TRP A 124 1.40 10.50 18.66
C TRP A 124 2.52 10.54 19.68
N ILE A 125 3.74 10.80 19.23
CA ILE A 125 4.92 10.99 20.07
C ILE A 125 5.27 12.47 20.08
N ASP A 126 4.73 13.20 21.05
CA ASP A 126 5.02 14.61 21.17
C ASP A 126 6.47 14.85 21.59
N ILE A 127 7.21 15.56 20.75
CA ILE A 127 8.62 15.91 20.99
C ILE A 127 8.85 17.40 21.23
N GLU A 128 7.82 18.22 21.42
CA GLU A 128 7.95 19.65 21.63
C GLU A 128 8.87 19.98 22.83
N ASP A 129 8.70 19.26 23.96
CA ASP A 129 9.45 19.51 25.18
C ASP A 129 10.85 18.88 25.21
N VAL A 130 11.12 17.86 24.36
CA VAL A 130 12.36 17.06 24.40
C VAL A 130 13.19 17.15 23.13
N GLY A 131 12.58 17.54 22.02
CA GLY A 131 13.20 17.67 20.71
C GLY A 131 14.10 18.90 20.61
N ASN A 132 14.97 18.87 19.62
CA ASN A 132 15.81 20.00 19.26
C ASN A 132 15.05 20.85 18.21
N PRO A 133 14.76 22.12 18.50
CA PRO A 133 14.20 23.02 17.49
C PRO A 133 15.14 23.13 16.28
N LEU A 134 14.59 22.99 15.09
CA LEU A 134 15.35 23.17 13.83
C LEU A 134 15.40 24.67 13.53
N ASN A 135 16.41 25.34 14.11
CA ASN A 135 16.47 26.79 14.16
C ASN A 135 16.46 27.46 12.77
N THR A 136 17.08 26.85 11.77
CA THR A 136 17.06 27.39 10.41
C THR A 136 15.65 27.27 9.83
N VAL A 137 15.01 26.12 9.98
CA VAL A 137 13.63 25.88 9.51
C VAL A 137 12.62 26.78 10.22
N ASN A 138 12.92 27.15 11.47
CA ASN A 138 12.05 28.00 12.30
C ASN A 138 12.43 29.49 12.22
N ASP A 139 13.45 29.85 11.44
CA ASP A 139 13.90 31.23 11.24
C ASP A 139 13.07 31.92 10.15
N ASP A 140 11.83 32.10 10.48
CA ASP A 140 10.80 32.62 9.59
C ASP A 140 10.77 34.17 9.68
N ASP A 141 11.87 34.84 9.34
CA ASP A 141 12.05 36.28 9.57
C ASP A 141 11.57 37.19 8.44
N GLY A 142 10.50 36.80 7.77
CA GLY A 142 9.59 37.76 7.14
C GLY A 142 9.87 38.17 5.70
N ASN A 143 10.89 37.66 5.03
CA ASN A 143 11.10 37.91 3.60
C ASN A 143 11.23 36.64 2.75
N ASN A 144 11.50 35.53 3.36
CA ASN A 144 11.58 34.22 2.73
C ASN A 144 11.22 33.20 3.81
N GLN A 145 9.98 32.78 3.81
CA GLN A 145 9.41 31.88 4.83
C GLN A 145 9.72 30.43 4.55
N ASP A 146 10.50 30.18 3.51
CA ASP A 146 10.87 28.85 3.05
C ASP A 146 12.31 28.56 3.47
N ASP A 147 12.48 27.68 4.42
CA ASP A 147 13.79 27.30 4.94
C ASP A 147 13.96 25.77 4.99
N SER A 148 15.21 25.35 4.83
CA SER A 148 15.59 23.95 5.01
C SER A 148 16.83 23.81 5.87
N GLN A 149 16.95 22.68 6.56
CA GLN A 149 18.09 22.37 7.42
C GLN A 149 18.57 20.94 7.21
N VAL A 150 19.88 20.80 6.96
CA VAL A 150 20.56 19.48 6.92
C VAL A 150 20.78 18.99 8.35
N ILE A 151 20.39 17.73 8.59
CA ILE A 151 20.50 17.05 9.88
C ILE A 151 21.31 15.78 9.69
N ASN A 152 22.27 15.54 10.60
CA ASN A 152 22.97 14.26 10.68
C ASN A 152 22.08 13.24 11.41
N LEU A 153 21.79 12.12 10.77
CA LEU A 153 21.12 11.01 11.43
C LEU A 153 22.07 10.24 12.34
N PRO A 154 21.63 9.74 13.48
CA PRO A 154 22.45 8.91 14.39
C PRO A 154 22.72 7.50 13.86
N PHE A 155 22.07 7.11 12.77
CA PHE A 155 22.19 5.83 12.09
C PHE A 155 22.20 6.03 10.57
N THR A 156 22.62 4.99 9.84
CA THR A 156 22.50 4.99 8.38
C THR A 156 21.09 4.57 8.00
N PHE A 157 20.39 5.42 7.27
CA PHE A 157 19.07 5.14 6.74
C PHE A 157 19.18 4.76 5.26
N LYS A 158 18.61 3.65 4.86
CA LYS A 158 18.57 3.23 3.46
C LYS A 158 17.20 3.54 2.88
N PHE A 159 17.17 4.20 1.70
CA PHE A 159 15.96 4.59 1.02
C PHE A 159 16.14 4.42 -0.49
N TYR A 160 15.22 3.68 -1.14
CA TYR A 160 15.34 3.28 -2.53
C TYR A 160 16.72 2.68 -2.89
N GLY A 161 17.24 1.83 -2.01
CA GLY A 161 18.50 1.13 -2.22
C GLY A 161 19.76 1.91 -1.88
N GLU A 162 19.69 3.22 -1.69
CA GLU A 162 20.82 4.10 -1.38
C GLU A 162 20.91 4.40 0.11
N GLU A 163 22.12 4.54 0.65
CA GLU A 163 22.40 4.78 2.06
C GLU A 163 22.64 6.26 2.35
N TYR A 164 21.97 6.77 3.39
CA TYR A 164 22.05 8.16 3.82
C TYR A 164 22.39 8.26 5.30
N GLN A 165 23.29 9.20 5.64
CA GLN A 165 23.62 9.57 7.02
C GLN A 165 23.12 10.97 7.37
N GLN A 166 22.46 11.61 6.44
CA GLN A 166 21.89 12.94 6.57
C GLN A 166 20.52 12.99 5.92
N ILE A 167 19.68 13.85 6.43
CA ILE A 167 18.43 14.27 5.82
C ILE A 167 18.39 15.79 5.76
N THR A 168 17.64 16.33 4.82
CA THR A 168 17.27 17.74 4.79
C THR A 168 15.79 17.85 5.14
N VAL A 169 15.49 18.64 6.16
CA VAL A 169 14.11 18.91 6.59
C VAL A 169 13.74 20.32 6.16
N CYS A 170 12.56 20.49 5.56
CA CYS A 170 12.06 21.78 5.10
C CYS A 170 10.83 22.23 5.88
N SER A 171 10.68 23.56 6.07
CA SER A 171 9.47 24.16 6.63
C SER A 171 8.21 23.72 5.89
N ASN A 172 8.33 23.53 4.58
CA ASN A 172 7.24 23.16 3.67
C ASN A 172 6.83 21.66 3.71
N GLY A 173 7.07 21.00 4.85
CA GLY A 173 6.48 19.68 5.15
C GLY A 173 7.08 18.50 4.39
N TRP A 174 8.34 18.58 3.97
CA TRP A 174 9.03 17.47 3.33
C TRP A 174 10.42 17.18 3.90
N ILE A 175 10.89 15.98 3.67
CA ILE A 175 12.23 15.51 3.97
C ILE A 175 12.89 15.04 2.66
N SER A 176 14.12 15.47 2.41
CA SER A 176 14.98 14.85 1.39
C SER A 176 16.06 14.00 2.06
N PHE A 177 16.36 12.84 1.51
CA PHE A 177 17.47 12.03 1.98
C PHE A 177 18.78 12.53 1.37
N GLY A 178 19.75 12.82 2.25
CA GLY A 178 20.98 13.52 1.89
C GLY A 178 20.91 15.03 2.14
N SER A 179 21.84 15.76 1.52
CA SER A 179 21.93 17.21 1.63
C SER A 179 21.28 17.88 0.42
N SER A 180 20.38 18.82 0.65
CA SER A 180 19.72 19.65 -0.36
C SER A 180 19.69 21.10 0.11
N ASP A 181 19.85 22.04 -0.81
CA ASP A 181 19.67 23.49 -0.58
C ASP A 181 18.29 23.96 -1.13
N LEU A 182 17.41 23.02 -1.47
CA LEU A 182 16.09 23.35 -1.95
C LEU A 182 15.14 23.71 -0.79
N GLU A 183 14.23 24.62 -1.07
CA GLU A 183 13.23 25.15 -0.14
C GLU A 183 11.84 25.16 -0.81
N SER A 184 11.59 24.14 -1.64
CA SER A 184 10.40 24.11 -2.51
C SER A 184 9.11 24.10 -1.71
N PHE A 185 8.35 25.19 -1.81
CA PHE A 185 7.01 25.33 -1.25
C PHE A 185 5.90 24.85 -2.20
N ARG A 186 6.20 24.84 -3.50
CA ARG A 186 5.24 24.45 -4.53
C ARG A 186 5.21 22.94 -4.66
N ASN A 187 4.19 22.35 -4.10
CA ASN A 187 3.97 20.91 -4.23
C ASN A 187 3.52 20.53 -5.64
N ASP A 188 3.84 19.31 -6.03
CA ASP A 188 3.53 18.72 -7.33
C ASP A 188 3.25 17.22 -7.15
N HIS A 189 3.03 16.53 -8.25
CA HIS A 189 2.88 15.08 -8.28
C HIS A 189 4.13 14.33 -7.83
N LEU A 190 3.94 13.16 -7.21
CA LEU A 190 4.97 12.22 -6.83
C LEU A 190 4.74 10.83 -7.50
N PRO A 191 5.77 10.25 -8.17
CA PRO A 191 7.06 10.85 -8.47
C PRO A 191 6.95 11.93 -9.55
N GLY A 192 7.81 12.94 -9.46
CA GLY A 192 7.73 14.07 -10.36
C GLY A 192 8.96 14.97 -10.38
N PRO A 193 8.97 16.00 -11.24
CA PRO A 193 10.10 16.91 -11.36
C PRO A 193 10.14 18.01 -10.30
N GLY A 194 9.15 18.08 -9.42
CA GLY A 194 9.05 19.09 -8.37
C GLY A 194 9.79 18.69 -7.09
N GLY A 195 10.28 19.68 -6.32
CA GLY A 195 10.97 19.40 -5.07
C GLY A 195 12.37 18.78 -5.22
N PRO A 196 12.95 18.32 -4.12
CA PRO A 196 14.19 17.55 -4.14
C PRO A 196 13.90 16.06 -4.40
N SER A 197 14.83 15.37 -5.07
CA SER A 197 14.81 13.91 -5.19
C SER A 197 16.11 13.35 -4.60
N PRO A 198 16.07 12.35 -3.70
CA PRO A 198 14.87 11.60 -3.22
C PRO A 198 14.05 12.39 -2.20
N MET A 199 12.77 12.09 -2.10
CA MET A 199 11.84 12.86 -1.27
C MET A 199 10.85 11.98 -0.49
N LEU A 200 10.58 12.41 0.73
CA LEU A 200 9.44 12.03 1.55
C LEU A 200 8.58 13.29 1.76
N ALA A 201 7.47 13.38 1.06
CA ALA A 201 6.47 14.42 1.27
C ALA A 201 5.56 13.98 2.42
N VAL A 202 5.70 14.62 3.58
CA VAL A 202 4.89 14.31 4.76
C VAL A 202 3.57 15.08 4.70
N PHE A 203 3.66 16.36 4.43
CA PHE A 203 2.58 17.29 4.12
C PHE A 203 3.18 18.43 3.29
N TRP A 204 3.55 18.12 2.05
CA TRP A 204 4.21 19.13 1.22
C TRP A 204 3.22 20.14 0.70
N ASP A 205 3.31 21.35 1.20
CA ASP A 205 2.56 22.54 0.83
C ASP A 205 3.39 23.78 1.21
N ASP A 206 2.92 24.97 0.89
CA ASP A 206 3.47 26.25 1.32
C ASP A 206 3.13 26.46 2.81
N LEU A 207 4.08 26.12 3.67
CA LEU A 207 3.91 26.15 5.12
C LEU A 207 4.84 27.16 5.77
N THR A 208 4.38 27.75 6.86
CA THR A 208 5.17 28.65 7.69
C THR A 208 5.14 28.24 9.16
N ALA A 209 6.29 28.30 9.83
CA ALA A 209 6.41 28.14 11.27
C ALA A 209 6.11 29.45 12.03
N ASP A 210 5.80 30.55 11.32
CA ASP A 210 5.44 31.82 11.92
C ASP A 210 4.21 31.73 12.84
N SER A 211 4.12 32.60 13.79
CA SER A 211 2.97 32.74 14.69
C SER A 211 2.72 31.54 15.62
N GLY A 212 3.78 30.90 16.07
CA GLY A 212 3.75 29.90 17.14
C GLY A 212 3.83 28.45 16.71
N GLY A 213 4.02 28.18 15.41
CA GLY A 213 4.43 26.87 14.93
C GLY A 213 5.93 26.64 15.11
N ALA A 214 6.37 25.39 15.06
CA ALA A 214 7.80 25.04 15.07
C ALA A 214 8.03 23.64 14.51
N VAL A 215 9.25 23.42 14.02
CA VAL A 215 9.72 22.11 13.57
C VAL A 215 10.81 21.63 14.53
N TYR A 216 10.69 20.36 14.95
CA TYR A 216 11.58 19.72 15.90
C TYR A 216 12.16 18.45 15.31
N GLY A 217 13.38 18.12 15.73
CA GLY A 217 14.03 16.84 15.46
C GLY A 217 14.46 16.15 16.75
N TYR A 218 14.21 14.85 16.88
CA TYR A 218 14.54 14.07 18.06
C TYR A 218 14.96 12.65 17.72
N TYR A 219 16.03 12.18 18.37
CA TYR A 219 16.38 10.76 18.33
C TYR A 219 15.95 10.09 19.63
N ASP A 220 15.04 9.15 19.53
CA ASP A 220 14.67 8.29 20.65
C ASP A 220 15.57 7.06 20.68
N GLU A 221 16.52 7.04 21.63
CA GLU A 221 17.47 5.94 21.81
C GLU A 221 16.80 4.63 22.28
N LEU A 222 15.63 4.70 22.91
CA LEU A 222 14.92 3.51 23.40
C LEU A 222 14.13 2.84 22.29
N LEU A 223 13.52 3.66 21.44
CA LEU A 223 12.75 3.18 20.30
C LEU A 223 13.61 3.00 19.04
N HIS A 224 14.85 3.48 19.04
CA HIS A 224 15.74 3.48 17.88
C HIS A 224 15.11 4.12 16.65
N VAL A 225 14.54 5.31 16.84
CA VAL A 225 13.87 6.08 15.77
C VAL A 225 14.32 7.53 15.76
N TYR A 226 14.33 8.15 14.59
CA TYR A 226 14.48 9.58 14.45
C TYR A 226 13.14 10.20 14.07
N ILE A 227 12.68 11.17 14.87
CA ILE A 227 11.39 11.82 14.72
C ILE A 227 11.60 13.25 14.22
N VAL A 228 10.87 13.63 13.19
CA VAL A 228 10.72 15.04 12.76
C VAL A 228 9.25 15.40 12.94
N GLN A 229 8.99 16.43 13.72
CA GLN A 229 7.65 16.92 14.03
C GLN A 229 7.50 18.35 13.56
N TRP A 230 6.51 18.61 12.71
CA TRP A 230 5.99 19.94 12.43
C TRP A 230 4.82 20.15 13.36
N ASN A 231 5.00 21.09 14.30
CA ASN A 231 4.03 21.34 15.35
C ASN A 231 3.33 22.66 15.09
N ASN A 232 2.01 22.61 14.89
CA ASN A 232 1.15 23.78 14.71
C ASN A 232 1.66 24.75 13.64
N VAL A 233 2.26 24.23 12.57
CA VAL A 233 2.65 25.02 11.39
C VAL A 233 1.41 25.46 10.62
N LYS A 234 1.53 26.51 9.83
CA LYS A 234 0.39 27.07 9.10
C LYS A 234 0.59 27.02 7.62
N THR A 235 -0.48 26.74 6.90
CA THR A 235 -0.52 27.01 5.47
C THR A 235 -0.43 28.51 5.23
N TYR A 236 0.45 28.92 4.33
CA TYR A 236 0.72 30.34 4.04
C TYR A 236 -0.52 31.06 3.54
N GLU A 237 -1.36 30.41 2.77
CA GLU A 237 -2.45 31.06 2.06
C GLU A 237 -3.66 31.36 2.95
N ASP A 238 -4.10 30.39 3.76
CA ASP A 238 -5.34 30.50 4.55
C ASP A 238 -5.13 30.39 6.07
N ASN A 239 -3.87 30.19 6.50
CA ASN A 239 -3.47 30.06 7.90
C ASN A 239 -4.15 28.90 8.64
N SER A 240 -4.47 27.78 7.97
CA SER A 240 -4.88 26.59 8.69
C SER A 240 -3.70 26.00 9.47
N ASN A 241 -3.99 25.48 10.65
CA ASN A 241 -2.96 24.82 11.47
C ASN A 241 -2.84 23.37 11.06
N GLU A 242 -1.60 22.91 10.95
CA GLU A 242 -1.29 21.53 10.63
C GLU A 242 -0.26 21.02 11.65
N SER A 243 -0.47 19.81 12.18
CA SER A 243 0.46 19.13 13.10
C SER A 243 0.67 17.71 12.63
N PHE A 244 1.91 17.41 12.24
CA PHE A 244 2.25 16.10 11.67
C PHE A 244 3.71 15.72 11.98
N GLN A 245 4.01 14.43 11.86
CA GLN A 245 5.36 13.94 12.10
C GLN A 245 5.75 12.81 11.16
N ALA A 246 7.05 12.70 10.93
CA ALA A 246 7.69 11.57 10.26
C ALA A 246 8.63 10.86 11.26
N ILE A 247 8.48 9.55 11.39
CA ILE A 247 9.29 8.70 12.25
C ILE A 247 10.10 7.77 11.34
N LEU A 248 11.42 7.92 11.35
CA LEU A 248 12.36 7.09 10.60
C LEU A 248 12.90 5.99 11.52
N PHE A 249 12.64 4.74 11.19
CA PHE A 249 13.08 3.58 11.96
C PHE A 249 14.51 3.19 11.60
N ASP A 250 15.38 2.98 12.60
CA ASP A 250 16.76 2.53 12.38
C ASP A 250 16.77 1.13 11.73
N PRO A 251 17.27 0.97 10.49
CA PRO A 251 17.26 -0.33 9.80
C PRO A 251 18.10 -1.41 10.50
N ALA A 252 19.00 -1.04 11.41
CA ALA A 252 19.78 -1.99 12.19
C ALA A 252 18.91 -2.73 13.23
N PHE A 253 17.82 -2.11 13.69
CA PHE A 253 16.87 -2.68 14.65
C PHE A 253 15.59 -3.15 13.95
N TYR A 254 15.12 -2.42 12.97
CA TYR A 254 13.90 -2.69 12.20
C TYR A 254 14.27 -3.15 10.80
N SER A 255 14.72 -4.41 10.69
CA SER A 255 15.23 -4.94 9.43
C SER A 255 14.10 -5.29 8.45
N THR A 256 14.28 -4.91 7.19
CA THR A 256 13.43 -5.31 6.07
C THR A 256 14.18 -6.26 5.13
N PRO A 257 13.48 -7.01 4.27
CA PRO A 257 14.15 -7.90 3.30
C PRO A 257 15.10 -7.17 2.34
N THR A 258 14.83 -5.91 2.01
CA THR A 258 15.66 -5.08 1.12
C THR A 258 16.76 -4.34 1.88
N GLY A 259 16.65 -4.26 3.21
CA GLY A 259 17.48 -3.44 4.08
C GLY A 259 17.11 -1.96 4.07
N ASP A 260 16.07 -1.55 3.33
CA ASP A 260 15.55 -0.18 3.35
C ASP A 260 14.86 0.14 4.67
N GLY A 261 14.96 1.37 5.11
CA GLY A 261 14.31 1.86 6.32
C GLY A 261 12.80 1.95 6.17
N GLU A 262 12.11 1.78 7.30
CA GLU A 262 10.66 1.96 7.41
C GLU A 262 10.37 3.36 7.93
N ILE A 263 9.20 3.89 7.56
CA ILE A 263 8.78 5.24 7.91
C ILE A 263 7.33 5.19 8.40
N LEU A 264 7.04 5.88 9.49
CA LEU A 264 5.68 6.12 9.95
C LEU A 264 5.38 7.61 9.88
N LEU A 265 4.32 7.97 9.16
CA LEU A 265 3.77 9.32 9.18
C LEU A 265 2.55 9.34 10.08
N GLN A 266 2.41 10.39 10.87
CA GLN A 266 1.26 10.59 11.73
C GLN A 266 0.76 12.04 11.63
N TYR A 267 -0.55 12.21 11.70
CA TYR A 267 -1.21 13.50 11.56
C TYR A 267 -2.09 13.73 12.79
N GLU A 268 -1.70 14.70 13.64
CA GLU A 268 -2.50 15.13 14.79
C GLU A 268 -3.60 16.08 14.33
N ASP A 269 -3.21 17.10 13.54
CA ASP A 269 -4.12 18.01 12.87
C ASP A 269 -3.88 17.93 11.36
N PHE A 270 -4.88 17.52 10.62
CA PHE A 270 -4.86 17.43 9.15
C PHE A 270 -6.06 18.21 8.58
N ASN A 271 -5.95 19.51 8.49
CA ASN A 271 -7.00 20.35 7.95
C ASN A 271 -6.95 20.45 6.43
N ASN A 272 -5.75 20.61 5.85
CA ASN A 272 -5.50 20.59 4.41
C ASN A 272 -6.50 21.46 3.62
N THR A 273 -6.67 22.72 4.02
CA THR A 273 -7.66 23.63 3.44
C THR A 273 -7.10 24.59 2.42
N SER A 274 -5.76 24.74 2.35
CA SER A 274 -5.09 25.56 1.35
C SER A 274 -5.37 25.03 -0.05
N ASN A 275 -5.98 25.85 -0.91
CA ASN A 275 -6.37 25.43 -2.24
C ASN A 275 -5.43 25.92 -3.36
N GLY A 276 -4.25 26.46 -2.98
CA GLY A 276 -3.22 26.91 -3.91
C GLY A 276 -3.61 28.11 -4.76
N SER A 277 -4.59 28.89 -4.33
CA SER A 277 -5.11 30.04 -5.08
C SER A 277 -4.19 31.27 -4.97
N TYR A 278 -2.92 31.10 -5.28
CA TYR A 278 -2.03 32.25 -5.44
C TYR A 278 -2.57 33.16 -6.51
N GLY A 279 -2.88 34.40 -6.22
CA GLY A 279 -3.50 35.36 -7.12
C GLY A 279 -2.83 35.42 -8.48
N GLY A 280 -3.38 34.75 -9.46
CA GLY A 280 -2.86 34.58 -10.83
C GLY A 280 -2.02 33.34 -11.05
N GLY A 281 -1.91 32.44 -10.08
CA GLY A 281 -1.23 31.15 -10.22
C GLY A 281 -1.96 30.19 -11.18
N THR A 282 -1.19 29.40 -11.87
CA THR A 282 -1.74 28.29 -12.65
C THR A 282 -2.10 27.15 -11.70
N PRO A 283 -3.13 26.34 -11.96
CA PRO A 283 -3.56 25.24 -11.09
C PRO A 283 -2.58 24.06 -11.07
N LEU A 284 -1.30 24.26 -11.34
CA LEU A 284 -0.29 23.21 -11.47
C LEU A 284 0.61 23.05 -10.23
N HIS A 285 0.38 23.77 -9.18
CA HIS A 285 1.04 23.57 -7.90
C HIS A 285 0.14 24.01 -6.77
N GLY A 286 0.09 23.20 -5.72
CA GLY A 286 -0.38 23.61 -4.45
C GLY A 286 -1.87 23.84 -4.34
N GLY A 287 -2.68 23.07 -5.02
CA GLY A 287 -4.03 22.90 -4.54
C GLY A 287 -4.05 21.80 -3.51
N TYR A 288 -3.94 22.09 -2.24
CA TYR A 288 -3.82 21.11 -1.18
C TYR A 288 -2.46 20.39 -1.15
N CYS A 289 -2.14 19.73 -0.05
CA CYS A 289 -0.84 19.10 0.12
C CYS A 289 -0.60 17.90 -0.81
N SER A 290 0.68 17.60 -1.03
CA SER A 290 1.14 16.31 -1.54
C SER A 290 1.66 15.45 -0.40
N VAL A 291 1.28 14.17 -0.39
CA VAL A 291 1.81 13.16 0.52
C VAL A 291 2.29 11.97 -0.28
N GLY A 292 3.50 11.49 -0.02
CA GLY A 292 4.06 10.36 -0.75
C GLY A 292 5.57 10.28 -0.68
N ILE A 293 6.13 9.42 -1.52
CA ILE A 293 7.57 9.17 -1.62
C ILE A 293 8.03 9.13 -3.07
N GLU A 294 9.28 9.50 -3.31
CA GLU A 294 9.94 9.29 -4.59
C GLU A 294 11.43 8.98 -4.46
N ASP A 295 11.95 8.27 -5.45
CA ASP A 295 13.35 7.88 -5.56
C ASP A 295 14.25 9.08 -5.92
N HIS A 296 15.57 8.84 -5.90
CA HIS A 296 16.58 9.85 -6.24
C HIS A 296 16.56 10.33 -7.71
N TRP A 297 15.76 9.71 -8.58
CA TRP A 297 15.56 10.13 -9.96
C TRP A 297 14.23 10.87 -10.19
N GLY A 298 13.33 10.89 -9.19
CA GLY A 298 11.97 11.41 -9.34
C GLY A 298 11.14 10.63 -10.37
N THR A 299 11.40 9.33 -10.51
CA THR A 299 10.77 8.47 -11.53
C THR A 299 10.03 7.27 -10.97
N THR A 300 10.35 6.88 -9.75
CA THR A 300 9.70 5.79 -9.01
C THR A 300 9.23 6.32 -7.67
N GLY A 301 8.01 6.02 -7.29
CA GLY A 301 7.42 6.53 -6.06
C GLY A 301 5.98 6.11 -5.88
N LEU A 302 5.39 6.56 -4.78
CA LEU A 302 3.98 6.40 -4.46
C LEU A 302 3.41 7.77 -4.06
N GLU A 303 2.40 8.21 -4.80
CA GLU A 303 1.58 9.37 -4.45
C GLU A 303 0.38 8.89 -3.63
N TYR A 304 0.35 9.25 -2.35
CA TYR A 304 -0.78 8.94 -1.49
C TYR A 304 -1.92 9.94 -1.68
N THR A 305 -1.60 11.22 -1.81
CA THR A 305 -2.53 12.26 -2.24
C THR A 305 -1.82 13.43 -2.92
N PHE A 306 -2.47 14.01 -3.89
CA PHE A 306 -2.15 15.29 -4.50
C PHE A 306 -3.45 16.01 -4.86
N ASN A 307 -3.49 17.32 -4.64
CA ASN A 307 -4.66 18.15 -4.92
C ASN A 307 -5.96 17.55 -4.34
N ASN A 308 -5.88 17.01 -3.13
CA ASN A 308 -6.97 16.35 -2.40
C ASN A 308 -7.61 15.17 -3.18
N THR A 309 -6.84 14.58 -4.08
CA THR A 309 -7.23 13.41 -4.88
C THR A 309 -6.46 12.20 -4.37
N TYR A 310 -7.17 11.11 -4.12
CA TYR A 310 -6.64 9.89 -3.54
C TYR A 310 -6.76 8.72 -4.53
N PRO A 311 -5.72 7.87 -4.67
CA PRO A 311 -5.86 6.60 -5.38
C PRO A 311 -6.88 5.69 -4.69
N ARG A 312 -7.34 4.66 -5.40
CA ARG A 312 -8.34 3.71 -4.85
C ARG A 312 -7.89 2.99 -3.60
N ALA A 313 -6.59 2.76 -3.48
CA ALA A 313 -5.95 2.10 -2.34
C ALA A 313 -5.64 3.07 -1.18
N ALA A 314 -6.01 4.33 -1.26
CA ALA A 314 -5.73 5.30 -0.22
C ALA A 314 -7.02 5.76 0.45
N ARG A 315 -7.01 5.75 1.77
CA ARG A 315 -8.06 6.36 2.59
C ARG A 315 -7.83 7.86 2.68
N THR A 316 -8.89 8.65 2.65
CA THR A 316 -8.78 10.10 2.89
C THR A 316 -8.19 10.38 4.26
N LEU A 317 -7.13 11.19 4.30
CA LEU A 317 -6.47 11.61 5.54
C LEU A 317 -7.36 12.57 6.33
N SER A 318 -7.24 12.49 7.64
CA SER A 318 -7.89 13.34 8.63
C SER A 318 -7.04 13.37 9.90
N ASP A 319 -7.48 14.06 10.92
CA ASP A 319 -6.89 13.95 12.26
C ASP A 319 -6.82 12.48 12.69
N ASP A 320 -5.81 12.14 13.48
CA ASP A 320 -5.51 10.81 13.97
C ASP A 320 -5.22 9.76 12.88
N SER A 321 -4.85 10.20 11.66
CA SER A 321 -4.41 9.30 10.59
C SER A 321 -2.95 8.89 10.75
N ALA A 322 -2.63 7.67 10.33
CA ALA A 322 -1.28 7.14 10.27
C ALA A 322 -1.01 6.42 8.94
N LEU A 323 0.20 6.61 8.39
CA LEU A 323 0.68 5.92 7.20
C LEU A 323 2.00 5.22 7.50
N PHE A 324 2.10 3.94 7.19
CA PHE A 324 3.33 3.17 7.35
C PHE A 324 3.91 2.77 5.99
N ILE A 325 5.14 3.21 5.75
CA ILE A 325 5.84 3.06 4.47
C ILE A 325 6.93 2.01 4.65
N SER A 326 6.87 0.94 3.88
CA SER A 326 7.79 -0.19 4.00
C SER A 326 7.94 -0.95 2.69
N THR A 327 9.08 -1.61 2.52
CA THR A 327 9.30 -2.61 1.46
C THR A 327 8.84 -4.02 1.89
N ARG A 328 8.30 -4.17 3.10
CA ARG A 328 7.74 -5.44 3.54
C ARG A 328 6.37 -5.66 2.91
N LYS A 329 6.26 -6.77 2.21
CA LYS A 329 4.98 -7.32 1.80
C LYS A 329 4.50 -8.26 2.90
N THR A 330 3.39 -7.95 3.54
CA THR A 330 2.73 -8.90 4.44
C THR A 330 1.58 -9.56 3.73
N GLY A 331 1.43 -10.87 3.95
CA GLY A 331 0.19 -11.53 3.55
C GLY A 331 -0.99 -10.77 4.18
N ALA A 332 -2.06 -10.61 3.41
CA ALA A 332 -3.32 -10.25 4.03
C ALA A 332 -3.56 -11.25 5.15
N VAL A 333 -3.54 -10.79 6.37
CA VAL A 333 -4.16 -11.53 7.45
C VAL A 333 -5.65 -11.42 7.15
N TRP A 334 -6.10 -12.27 6.22
CA TRP A 334 -7.51 -12.57 6.17
C TRP A 334 -7.79 -13.25 7.52
N ASN A 335 -7.97 -12.46 8.55
CA ASN A 335 -8.88 -12.84 9.60
C ASN A 335 -10.23 -12.92 8.89
N LEU A 336 -10.43 -14.05 8.26
CA LEU A 336 -11.78 -14.56 8.13
C LEU A 336 -12.24 -14.60 9.57
N ALA A 337 -13.02 -13.59 9.94
CA ALA A 337 -13.62 -13.50 11.25
C ALA A 337 -14.02 -14.92 11.60
N GLN A 338 -13.37 -15.50 12.62
CA GLN A 338 -13.45 -16.95 12.83
C GLN A 338 -14.85 -17.24 13.31
N ALA A 339 -15.61 -17.92 12.47
CA ALA A 339 -16.92 -18.41 12.87
C ALA A 339 -16.72 -19.51 13.90
N GLU A 340 -17.41 -19.39 15.03
CA GLU A 340 -17.44 -20.40 16.06
C GLU A 340 -18.88 -20.88 16.24
N LEU A 341 -19.08 -22.20 16.07
CA LEU A 341 -20.41 -22.81 16.19
C LEU A 341 -20.71 -23.13 17.64
N GLU A 342 -21.76 -22.56 18.17
CA GLU A 342 -22.42 -22.99 19.40
C GLU A 342 -23.74 -23.69 19.08
N LEU A 343 -23.94 -24.86 19.67
CA LEU A 343 -25.21 -25.59 19.63
C LEU A 343 -25.89 -25.52 20.97
N SER A 344 -27.20 -25.22 20.99
CA SER A 344 -27.97 -25.17 22.20
C SER A 344 -28.09 -26.54 22.91
N ASN A 345 -27.92 -27.63 22.16
CA ASN A 345 -27.89 -28.99 22.69
C ASN A 345 -27.02 -29.88 21.76
N THR A 346 -26.07 -30.58 22.34
CA THR A 346 -25.12 -31.46 21.61
C THR A 346 -25.52 -32.94 21.69
N ASP A 347 -26.36 -33.32 22.64
CA ASP A 347 -26.84 -34.67 22.84
C ASP A 347 -28.36 -34.71 23.01
N ILE A 348 -29.04 -35.27 22.03
CA ILE A 348 -30.49 -35.45 22.03
C ILE A 348 -30.75 -36.96 22.07
N ASN A 349 -31.16 -37.44 23.22
CA ASN A 349 -31.52 -38.83 23.44
C ASN A 349 -32.92 -38.94 23.99
N TYR A 350 -33.83 -39.54 23.22
CA TYR A 350 -35.18 -39.80 23.65
C TYR A 350 -35.57 -41.27 23.36
N GLU A 351 -36.33 -41.85 24.27
CA GLU A 351 -37.08 -43.06 24.01
C GLU A 351 -38.51 -42.68 23.61
N ILE A 352 -38.91 -42.97 22.36
CA ILE A 352 -40.25 -42.70 21.84
C ILE A 352 -40.95 -44.03 21.52
N SER A 353 -42.26 -44.08 21.70
CA SER A 353 -43.10 -45.19 21.29
C SER A 353 -43.48 -45.10 19.82
N ASP A 354 -43.87 -46.23 19.20
CA ASP A 354 -44.06 -46.38 17.73
C ASP A 354 -45.02 -45.38 17.06
N ASP A 355 -45.87 -44.68 17.81
CA ASP A 355 -46.82 -43.69 17.30
C ASP A 355 -46.56 -42.25 17.78
N GLU A 356 -45.41 -41.98 18.34
CA GLU A 356 -45.11 -40.69 18.94
C GLU A 356 -44.14 -39.86 18.02
N ILE A 357 -44.49 -38.60 17.77
CA ILE A 357 -43.62 -37.64 17.06
C ILE A 357 -43.10 -36.66 18.08
N LEU A 358 -41.79 -36.66 18.29
CA LEU A 358 -41.13 -35.67 19.09
C LEU A 358 -40.49 -34.61 18.19
N THR A 359 -40.68 -33.34 18.54
CA THR A 359 -40.04 -32.23 17.87
C THR A 359 -39.15 -31.53 18.87
N GLU A 360 -37.85 -31.44 18.53
CA GLU A 360 -36.85 -30.70 19.32
C GLU A 360 -36.29 -29.57 18.47
N ASN A 361 -36.04 -28.45 19.10
CA ASN A 361 -35.41 -27.30 18.44
C ASN A 361 -33.95 -27.21 18.87
N ILE A 362 -33.05 -27.26 17.90
CA ILE A 362 -31.63 -26.98 18.10
C ILE A 362 -31.37 -25.61 17.54
N THR A 363 -30.84 -24.73 18.38
CA THR A 363 -30.37 -23.43 17.93
C THR A 363 -28.90 -23.52 17.57
N LEU A 364 -28.56 -23.10 16.35
CA LEU A 364 -27.19 -22.88 15.91
C LEU A 364 -26.87 -21.39 16.03
N SER A 365 -25.85 -21.06 16.76
CA SER A 365 -25.41 -19.68 16.93
C SER A 365 -23.96 -19.56 16.44
N ASN A 366 -23.68 -18.50 15.69
CA ASN A 366 -22.32 -18.08 15.46
C ASN A 366 -21.90 -17.17 16.61
N ILE A 367 -21.03 -17.67 17.47
CA ILE A 367 -20.44 -16.91 18.60
C ILE A 367 -19.02 -16.45 18.32
N GLY A 368 -18.54 -16.65 17.09
CA GLY A 368 -17.26 -16.16 16.61
C GLY A 368 -17.21 -14.64 16.47
N GLU A 369 -16.18 -14.17 15.83
CA GLU A 369 -15.94 -12.74 15.65
C GLU A 369 -17.07 -12.06 14.86
N GLU A 370 -17.25 -10.75 15.08
CA GLU A 370 -18.20 -9.92 14.36
C GLU A 370 -17.94 -10.00 12.85
N GLU A 371 -18.99 -10.07 12.04
CA GLU A 371 -18.96 -10.28 10.58
C GLU A 371 -18.50 -11.67 10.10
N SER A 372 -18.19 -12.62 10.98
CA SER A 372 -17.87 -13.99 10.57
C SER A 372 -19.07 -14.72 9.96
N ILE A 373 -18.80 -15.51 8.91
CA ILE A 373 -19.82 -16.31 8.24
C ILE A 373 -19.67 -17.77 8.66
N LEU A 374 -20.70 -18.31 9.32
CA LEU A 374 -20.76 -19.73 9.66
C LEU A 374 -21.40 -20.52 8.53
N SER A 375 -20.66 -21.44 7.93
CA SER A 375 -21.19 -22.42 6.98
C SER A 375 -21.28 -23.78 7.65
N TYR A 376 -22.44 -24.45 7.54
CA TYR A 376 -22.65 -25.76 8.15
C TYR A 376 -23.46 -26.69 7.24
N THR A 377 -23.31 -27.97 7.47
CA THR A 377 -24.12 -28.99 6.81
C THR A 377 -24.81 -29.86 7.87
N ILE A 378 -26.11 -30.08 7.73
CA ILE A 378 -26.85 -31.01 8.55
C ILE A 378 -27.05 -32.28 7.75
N SER A 379 -26.64 -33.41 8.31
CA SER A 379 -26.86 -34.74 7.71
C SER A 379 -27.59 -35.64 8.72
N THR A 380 -28.51 -36.42 8.23
CA THR A 380 -29.16 -37.50 9.00
C THR A 380 -28.60 -38.83 8.53
N SER A 381 -28.27 -39.70 9.47
CA SER A 381 -27.82 -41.09 9.19
C SER A 381 -28.98 -42.08 9.29
#